data_30ccc33c0d178721a36a30f930686de9
#
_entry.id   30ccc33c0d178721a36a30f930686de9
#
_cell.length_a   1.000
_cell.length_b   1.000
_cell.length_c   1.000
_cell.angle_alpha   90.00
_cell.angle_beta   90.00
_cell.angle_gamma   90.00
#
_symmetry.space_group_name_H-M   'P 1'
#
loop_
_entity.id
_entity.type
_entity.pdbx_description
1 polymer ?
#
loop_
_entity_poly.entity_id
_entity_poly.type
_entity_poly.pdbx_seq_one_letter_code
_entity_poly.pdbx_strand_id
1 'polypeptide(L)'
;MAATPESKVKKRIKEILTKFGAYYAMPIGTSFGNSGVPDFLCCVKGRFLAIEAKAGKGKTTALQDKHLCSIHTAGGMAVIVNEDTLDSLEKLLASI
;
A
#
# COMPACT_ATOMS: atom_id res chain seq x y z
N MET A 1 -3.68 12.32 -20.29
CA MET A 1 -4.43 12.46 -19.04
C MET A 1 -3.49 12.85 -17.92
N ALA A 2 -3.84 13.86 -17.16
CA ALA A 2 -3.00 14.31 -16.08
C ALA A 2 -3.00 13.31 -14.93
N ALA A 3 -1.83 13.05 -14.36
CA ALA A 3 -1.73 12.19 -13.21
C ALA A 3 -2.21 12.92 -11.96
N THR A 4 -2.99 12.26 -11.11
CA THR A 4 -3.38 12.81 -9.82
C THR A 4 -2.21 12.69 -8.85
N PRO A 5 -2.19 13.49 -7.75
CA PRO A 5 -1.15 13.35 -6.74
C PRO A 5 -1.07 11.93 -6.17
N GLU A 6 -2.22 11.30 -5.93
CA GLU A 6 -2.24 9.93 -5.41
C GLU A 6 -1.68 8.93 -6.43
N SER A 7 -1.99 9.10 -7.73
CA SER A 7 -1.45 8.20 -8.75
C SER A 7 0.06 8.32 -8.88
N LYS A 8 0.62 9.49 -8.59
CA LYS A 8 2.07 9.68 -8.57
C LYS A 8 2.71 8.92 -7.40
N VAL A 9 2.06 8.93 -6.24
CA VAL A 9 2.52 8.14 -5.10
C VAL A 9 2.49 6.65 -5.44
N LYS A 10 1.40 6.18 -6.05
CA LYS A 10 1.27 4.77 -6.47
C LYS A 10 2.36 4.37 -7.44
N LYS A 11 2.69 5.25 -8.40
CA LYS A 11 3.77 4.98 -9.35
C LYS A 11 5.11 4.78 -8.64
N ARG A 12 5.42 5.65 -7.67
CA ARG A 12 6.66 5.53 -6.89
C ARG A 12 6.67 4.26 -6.06
N ILE A 13 5.54 3.87 -5.47
CA ILE A 13 5.43 2.64 -4.72
C ILE A 13 5.74 1.44 -5.61
N LYS A 14 5.20 1.39 -6.84
CA LYS A 14 5.48 0.31 -7.79
C LYS A 14 6.98 0.21 -8.08
N GLU A 15 7.64 1.35 -8.28
CA GLU A 15 9.08 1.37 -8.53
C GLU A 15 9.87 0.79 -7.36
N ILE A 16 9.50 1.16 -6.14
CA ILE A 16 10.14 0.67 -4.93
C ILE A 16 9.92 -0.84 -4.77
N LEU A 17 8.68 -1.30 -4.94
CA LEU A 17 8.36 -2.72 -4.83
C LEU A 17 9.15 -3.55 -5.85
N THR A 18 9.25 -3.07 -7.08
CA THR A 18 10.03 -3.73 -8.13
C THR A 18 11.52 -3.79 -7.76
N LYS A 19 12.05 -2.69 -7.23
CA LYS A 19 13.45 -2.61 -6.80
C LYS A 19 13.80 -3.68 -5.77
N PHE A 20 12.87 -3.99 -4.86
CA PHE A 20 13.10 -4.97 -3.80
C PHE A 20 12.62 -6.37 -4.16
N GLY A 21 12.20 -6.59 -5.39
CA GLY A 21 11.77 -7.91 -5.86
C GLY A 21 10.47 -8.39 -5.25
N ALA A 22 9.62 -7.48 -4.80
CA ALA A 22 8.33 -7.84 -4.21
C ALA A 22 7.34 -8.28 -5.30
N TYR A 23 6.58 -9.32 -5.01
CA TYR A 23 5.39 -9.63 -5.80
C TYR A 23 4.25 -8.78 -5.26
N TYR A 24 3.45 -8.18 -6.13
CA TYR A 24 2.31 -7.42 -5.65
C TYR A 24 1.13 -7.48 -6.62
N ALA A 25 -0.04 -7.26 -6.07
CA ALA A 25 -1.27 -7.09 -6.82
C ALA A 25 -1.95 -5.80 -6.37
N MET A 26 -2.66 -5.16 -7.30
CA MET A 26 -3.44 -3.96 -7.02
C MET A 26 -4.92 -4.30 -7.18
N PRO A 27 -5.63 -4.56 -6.06
CA PRO A 27 -7.05 -4.90 -6.14
C PRO A 27 -7.86 -3.77 -6.79
N ILE A 28 -8.82 -4.15 -7.60
CA ILE A 28 -9.76 -3.19 -8.20
C ILE A 28 -10.97 -3.07 -7.29
N GLY A 29 -11.27 -1.83 -6.86
CA GLY A 29 -12.47 -1.57 -6.08
C GLY A 29 -13.70 -1.58 -6.95
N THR A 30 -14.46 -2.66 -6.91
CA THR A 30 -15.72 -2.79 -7.65
C THR A 30 -16.85 -3.04 -6.67
N SER A 31 -18.11 -2.96 -7.17
CA SER A 31 -19.29 -3.25 -6.36
C SER A 31 -19.32 -4.69 -5.89
N PHE A 32 -18.57 -5.58 -6.52
CA PHE A 32 -18.50 -7.01 -6.16
C PHE A 32 -17.29 -7.32 -5.29
N GLY A 33 -16.34 -6.37 -5.17
CA GLY A 33 -15.17 -6.54 -4.32
C GLY A 33 -15.40 -5.93 -2.94
N ASN A 34 -14.44 -6.11 -2.06
CA ASN A 34 -14.48 -5.50 -0.75
C ASN A 34 -14.00 -4.06 -0.83
N SER A 35 -14.87 -3.11 -0.51
CA SER A 35 -14.46 -1.71 -0.42
C SER A 35 -13.43 -1.53 0.70
N GLY A 36 -12.49 -0.61 0.51
CA GLY A 36 -11.48 -0.30 1.52
C GLY A 36 -10.30 -1.26 1.55
N VAL A 37 -10.23 -2.22 0.63
CA VAL A 37 -9.04 -3.07 0.49
C VAL A 37 -7.85 -2.18 0.13
N PRO A 38 -6.67 -2.40 0.74
CA PRO A 38 -5.48 -1.60 0.44
C PRO A 38 -5.13 -1.60 -1.05
N ASP A 39 -4.51 -0.52 -1.50
CA ASP A 39 -4.15 -0.35 -2.91
C ASP A 39 -3.17 -1.41 -3.41
N PHE A 40 -2.29 -1.91 -2.54
CA PHE A 40 -1.31 -2.93 -2.88
C PHE A 40 -1.35 -4.05 -1.85
N LEU A 41 -1.39 -5.29 -2.35
CA LEU A 41 -1.21 -6.48 -1.54
C LEU A 41 0.08 -7.15 -2.01
N CYS A 42 1.07 -7.27 -1.14
CA CYS A 42 2.42 -7.66 -1.52
C CYS A 42 2.90 -8.88 -0.76
N CYS A 43 3.76 -9.65 -1.41
CA CYS A 43 4.57 -10.66 -0.76
C CYS A 43 6.03 -10.33 -1.02
N VAL A 44 6.81 -10.15 0.04
CA VAL A 44 8.23 -9.85 -0.08
C VAL A 44 9.00 -10.65 0.96
N LYS A 45 9.94 -11.47 0.49
CA LYS A 45 10.76 -12.35 1.35
C LYS A 45 9.91 -13.18 2.31
N GLY A 46 8.78 -13.69 1.80
CA GLY A 46 7.87 -14.52 2.58
C GLY A 46 6.96 -13.76 3.55
N ARG A 47 6.99 -12.42 3.51
CA ARG A 47 6.18 -11.58 4.40
C ARG A 47 5.05 -10.94 3.61
N PHE A 48 3.87 -10.88 4.22
CA PHE A 48 2.73 -10.18 3.64
C PHE A 48 2.78 -8.70 4.04
N LEU A 49 2.66 -7.83 3.04
CA LEU A 49 2.65 -6.38 3.25
C LEU A 49 1.51 -5.75 2.46
N ALA A 50 0.63 -5.04 3.14
CA ALA A 50 -0.40 -4.24 2.49
C ALA A 50 -0.02 -2.77 2.55
N ILE A 51 -0.24 -2.07 1.44
CA ILE A 51 0.08 -0.64 1.35
C ILE A 51 -1.15 0.13 0.88
N GLU A 52 -1.54 1.14 1.65
CA GLU A 52 -2.56 2.09 1.26
C GLU A 52 -1.88 3.39 0.87
N ALA A 53 -2.07 3.84 -0.37
CA ALA A 53 -1.47 5.07 -0.87
C ALA A 53 -2.38 6.26 -0.60
N LYS A 54 -1.81 7.35 -0.12
CA LYS A 54 -2.49 8.63 0.08
C LYS A 54 -1.60 9.75 -0.45
N ALA A 55 -2.19 10.90 -0.69
CA ALA A 55 -1.44 12.07 -1.15
C ALA A 55 -1.75 13.26 -0.24
N GLY A 56 -0.73 14.08 0.03
CA GLY A 56 -0.87 15.27 0.82
C GLY A 56 -1.44 14.99 2.21
N LYS A 57 -2.52 15.67 2.52
CA LYS A 57 -3.22 15.52 3.81
C LYS A 57 -4.35 14.50 3.77
N GLY A 58 -4.41 13.70 2.70
CA GLY A 58 -5.43 12.67 2.58
C GLY A 58 -5.35 11.66 3.72
N LYS A 59 -6.51 11.26 4.22
CA LYS A 59 -6.61 10.32 5.33
C LYS A 59 -7.35 9.07 4.89
N THR A 60 -7.09 7.98 5.61
CA THR A 60 -7.84 6.74 5.38
C THR A 60 -9.28 6.90 5.85
N THR A 61 -10.17 6.15 5.19
CA THR A 61 -11.56 6.02 5.65
C THR A 61 -11.63 4.98 6.76
N ALA A 62 -12.76 4.95 7.47
CA ALA A 62 -12.99 3.94 8.51
C ALA A 62 -12.91 2.52 7.95
N LEU A 63 -13.40 2.31 6.72
CA LEU A 63 -13.36 1.00 6.09
C LEU A 63 -11.94 0.58 5.71
N GLN A 64 -11.14 1.53 5.23
CA GLN A 64 -9.72 1.29 4.96
C GLN A 64 -8.97 0.93 6.24
N ASP A 65 -9.23 1.67 7.34
CA ASP A 65 -8.62 1.39 8.64
C ASP A 65 -8.97 -0.01 9.13
N LYS A 66 -10.21 -0.43 8.92
CA LYS A 66 -10.66 -1.77 9.30
C LYS A 66 -9.85 -2.85 8.57
N HIS A 67 -9.62 -2.69 7.26
CA HIS A 67 -8.83 -3.64 6.49
C HIS A 67 -7.37 -3.68 6.96
N LEU A 68 -6.76 -2.50 7.17
CA LEU A 68 -5.38 -2.45 7.64
C LEU A 68 -5.23 -3.11 9.01
N CYS A 69 -6.18 -2.87 9.90
CA CYS A 69 -6.20 -3.47 11.23
C CYS A 69 -6.36 -5.00 11.15
N SER A 70 -7.25 -5.48 10.29
CA SER A 70 -7.47 -6.92 10.11
C SER A 70 -6.21 -7.62 9.59
N ILE A 71 -5.49 -6.99 8.67
CA ILE A 71 -4.24 -7.53 8.13
C ILE A 71 -3.19 -7.61 9.24
N HIS A 72 -3.05 -6.54 10.01
CA HIS A 72 -2.10 -6.50 11.11
C HIS A 72 -2.43 -7.58 12.16
N THR A 73 -3.70 -7.72 12.52
CA THR A 73 -4.15 -8.72 13.49
C THR A 73 -3.89 -10.14 12.98
N ALA A 74 -3.98 -10.36 11.67
CA ALA A 74 -3.69 -11.67 11.08
C ALA A 74 -2.20 -11.97 10.94
N GLY A 75 -1.33 -11.05 11.36
CA GLY A 75 0.12 -11.26 11.36
C GLY A 75 0.84 -10.64 10.17
N GLY A 76 0.14 -9.92 9.28
CA GLY A 76 0.76 -9.21 8.18
C GLY A 76 1.21 -7.82 8.57
N MET A 77 1.94 -7.18 7.67
CA MET A 77 2.30 -5.77 7.82
C MET A 77 1.32 -4.93 7.02
N ALA A 78 0.91 -3.77 7.57
CA ALA A 78 0.00 -2.87 6.90
C ALA A 78 0.48 -1.44 7.13
N VAL A 79 0.68 -0.69 6.05
CA VAL A 79 1.23 0.66 6.13
C VAL A 79 0.45 1.61 5.23
N ILE A 80 0.46 2.89 5.61
CA ILE A 80 -0.05 3.97 4.81
C ILE A 80 1.16 4.75 4.31
N VAL A 81 1.21 4.99 2.99
CA VAL A 81 2.36 5.66 2.35
C VAL A 81 1.88 6.87 1.57
N ASN A 82 2.54 8.00 1.78
CA ASN A 82 2.34 9.20 0.97
C ASN A 82 3.69 9.67 0.43
N GLU A 83 3.72 10.82 -0.27
CA GLU A 83 4.94 11.35 -0.86
C GLU A 83 6.04 11.61 0.16
N ASP A 84 5.68 11.86 1.43
CA ASP A 84 6.67 12.15 2.47
C ASP A 84 7.19 10.89 3.17
N THR A 85 6.55 9.74 2.95
CA THR A 85 6.93 8.49 3.63
C THR A 85 7.41 7.40 2.68
N LEU A 86 7.69 7.74 1.42
CA LEU A 86 8.26 6.78 0.46
C LEU A 86 9.61 6.24 0.95
N ASP A 87 10.44 7.08 1.56
CA ASP A 87 11.72 6.64 2.13
C ASP A 87 11.51 5.64 3.27
N SER A 88 10.48 5.83 4.06
CA SER A 88 10.14 4.90 5.14
C SER A 88 9.77 3.53 4.59
N LEU A 89 9.06 3.49 3.46
CA LEU A 89 8.74 2.23 2.79
C LEU A 89 10.01 1.53 2.33
N GLU A 90 10.95 2.26 1.72
CA GLU A 90 12.22 1.66 1.30
C GLU A 90 12.99 1.09 2.49
N LYS A 91 13.03 1.80 3.61
CA LYS A 91 13.71 1.34 4.82
C LYS A 91 13.04 0.07 5.36
N LEU A 92 11.72 0.03 5.35
CA LEU A 92 10.97 -1.15 5.79
C LEU A 92 11.36 -2.37 4.94
N LEU A 93 11.31 -2.22 3.61
CA LEU A 93 11.63 -3.32 2.70
C LEU A 93 13.09 -3.76 2.82
N ALA A 94 14.01 -2.81 3.05
CA ALA A 94 15.41 -3.13 3.24
C ALA A 94 15.67 -3.89 4.56
N SER A 95 14.78 -3.74 5.54
CA SER A 95 14.94 -4.37 6.85
C SER A 95 14.33 -5.78 6.95
N ILE A 96 13.59 -6.18 5.95
CA ILE A 96 12.95 -7.51 5.94
C ILE A 96 13.94 -8.59 5.52
#